data_0d4564b2671ac0efa0c9322e8b8f9045
#
_entry.id   0d4564b2671ac0efa0c9322e8b8f9045
#
_cell.length_a   1.000
_cell.length_b   1.000
_cell.length_c   1.000
_cell.angle_alpha   90.00
_cell.angle_beta   90.00
_cell.angle_gamma   90.00
#
_symmetry.space_group_name_H-M   'P 1'
#
loop_
_entity.id
_entity.type
_entity.pdbx_description
1 polymer ?
#
loop_
_entity_poly.entity_id
_entity_poly.type
_entity_poly.pdbx_seq_one_letter_code
_entity_poly.pdbx_strand_id
1 'polypeptide(L)'
;MFGECHAHLFMNGTDYRQAVRDHKESVNVQKIREELASYQKNGIDFVRDGGDKYGVSERARDLAQEYGIDYRTPVFAIHRKGHYGGIVGKSAETLTEFAQLVSEVRHRNGDFIKI
;
A
#
# COMPACT_ATOMS: atom_id res chain seq x y z
N MET A 1 -6.03 -7.58 -20.20
CA MET A 1 -6.16 -6.31 -19.46
C MET A 1 -7.16 -6.51 -18.33
N PHE A 2 -6.64 -6.55 -17.10
CA PHE A 2 -7.45 -6.70 -15.91
C PHE A 2 -6.97 -5.73 -14.81
N GLY A 3 -7.90 -5.28 -13.96
CA GLY A 3 -7.60 -4.42 -12.84
C GLY A 3 -7.83 -5.13 -11.52
N GLU A 4 -6.87 -5.02 -10.60
CA GLU A 4 -7.06 -5.37 -9.19
C GLU A 4 -7.45 -4.08 -8.42
N CYS A 5 -8.69 -4.02 -8.00
CA CYS A 5 -9.26 -2.79 -7.41
C CYS A 5 -9.11 -2.69 -5.90
N HIS A 6 -8.63 -3.73 -5.23
CA HIS A 6 -8.38 -3.74 -3.78
C HIS A 6 -7.27 -4.71 -3.42
N ALA A 7 -6.05 -4.29 -3.62
CA ALA A 7 -4.87 -5.03 -3.18
C ALA A 7 -4.26 -4.43 -1.91
N HIS A 8 -3.46 -5.20 -1.28
CA HIS A 8 -2.45 -4.78 -0.31
C HIS A 8 -1.17 -5.54 -0.65
N LEU A 9 -0.39 -5.01 -1.58
CA LEU A 9 0.83 -5.67 -2.07
C LEU A 9 1.81 -5.98 -0.92
N PHE A 10 1.80 -5.16 0.12
CA PHE A 10 2.50 -5.43 1.37
C PHE A 10 2.21 -6.84 1.93
N MET A 11 0.96 -7.32 1.78
CA MET A 11 0.54 -8.63 2.25
C MET A 11 0.92 -9.72 1.27
N ASN A 12 1.49 -10.83 1.76
CA ASN A 12 1.91 -11.95 0.89
C ASN A 12 0.79 -12.96 0.60
N GLY A 13 -0.42 -12.72 1.08
CA GLY A 13 -1.58 -13.60 0.87
C GLY A 13 -1.60 -14.87 1.72
N THR A 14 -0.56 -15.14 2.50
CA THR A 14 -0.44 -16.37 3.33
C THR A 14 -0.22 -16.09 4.81
N ASP A 15 0.75 -15.25 5.16
CA ASP A 15 1.10 -14.93 6.54
C ASP A 15 1.46 -13.44 6.68
N TYR A 16 0.51 -12.64 7.21
CA TYR A 16 0.71 -11.22 7.42
C TYR A 16 1.85 -10.90 8.41
N ARG A 17 2.13 -11.80 9.36
CA ARG A 17 3.23 -11.62 10.32
C ARG A 17 4.58 -11.74 9.64
N GLN A 18 4.69 -12.66 8.66
CA GLN A 18 5.88 -12.75 7.83
C GLN A 18 6.03 -11.51 6.96
N ALA A 19 4.94 -11.00 6.37
CA ALA A 19 4.96 -9.76 5.59
C ALA A 19 5.47 -8.58 6.44
N VAL A 20 5.03 -8.46 7.70
CA VAL A 20 5.56 -7.44 8.62
C VAL A 20 7.07 -7.62 8.84
N ARG A 21 7.54 -8.83 9.11
CA ARG A 21 8.97 -9.09 9.30
C ARG A 21 9.81 -8.75 8.08
N ASP A 22 9.28 -9.05 6.88
CA ASP A 22 9.97 -8.80 5.61
C ASP A 22 10.21 -7.31 5.34
N HIS A 23 9.36 -6.43 5.86
CA HIS A 23 9.39 -5.00 5.53
C HIS A 23 9.58 -4.06 6.73
N LYS A 24 9.60 -4.58 7.96
CA LYS A 24 9.62 -3.77 9.20
C LYS A 24 10.88 -2.90 9.34
N GLU A 25 12.05 -3.46 9.06
CA GLU A 25 13.33 -2.76 9.17
C GLU A 25 13.58 -1.88 7.94
N SER A 26 13.35 -2.45 6.76
CA SER A 26 13.44 -1.76 5.48
C SER A 26 12.57 -2.48 4.46
N VAL A 27 12.10 -1.74 3.45
CA VAL A 27 11.30 -2.31 2.37
C VAL A 27 12.11 -3.36 1.60
N ASN A 28 11.56 -4.57 1.49
CA ASN A 28 12.17 -5.65 0.72
C ASN A 28 11.78 -5.51 -0.77
N VAL A 29 12.65 -4.88 -1.55
CA VAL A 29 12.41 -4.60 -2.98
C VAL A 29 12.24 -5.89 -3.79
N GLN A 30 12.97 -6.95 -3.47
CA GLN A 30 12.85 -8.22 -4.19
C GLN A 30 11.44 -8.81 -4.05
N LYS A 31 10.85 -8.78 -2.87
CA LYS A 31 9.47 -9.22 -2.63
C LYS A 31 8.46 -8.39 -3.44
N ILE A 32 8.64 -7.08 -3.49
CA ILE A 32 7.80 -6.19 -4.30
C ILE A 32 7.90 -6.57 -5.78
N ARG A 33 9.11 -6.81 -6.30
CA ARG A 33 9.32 -7.20 -7.70
C ARG A 33 8.67 -8.55 -8.03
N GLU A 34 8.73 -9.51 -7.13
CA GLU A 34 8.07 -10.81 -7.28
C GLU A 34 6.55 -10.65 -7.40
N GLU A 35 5.94 -9.82 -6.56
CA GLU A 35 4.50 -9.53 -6.60
C GLU A 35 4.10 -8.80 -7.90
N LEU A 36 4.84 -7.77 -8.29
CA LEU A 36 4.57 -7.03 -9.54
C LEU A 36 4.71 -7.93 -10.76
N ALA A 37 5.72 -8.81 -10.79
CA ALA A 37 5.90 -9.78 -11.86
C ALA A 37 4.73 -10.78 -11.91
N SER A 38 4.20 -11.18 -10.76
CA SER A 38 3.01 -12.04 -10.66
C SER A 38 1.78 -11.35 -11.24
N TYR A 39 1.54 -10.08 -10.92
CA TYR A 39 0.46 -9.31 -11.54
C TYR A 39 0.62 -9.24 -13.07
N GLN A 40 1.80 -8.88 -13.55
CA GLN A 40 2.09 -8.80 -14.99
C GLN A 40 1.83 -10.15 -15.68
N LYS A 41 2.32 -11.25 -15.13
CA LYS A 41 2.13 -12.60 -15.65
C LYS A 41 0.64 -12.98 -15.79
N ASN A 42 -0.18 -12.49 -14.87
CA ASN A 42 -1.63 -12.76 -14.85
C ASN A 42 -2.45 -11.72 -15.63
N GLY A 43 -1.82 -10.84 -16.39
CA GLY A 43 -2.49 -9.85 -17.23
C GLY A 43 -3.11 -8.68 -16.47
N ILE A 44 -2.66 -8.44 -15.22
CA ILE A 44 -3.11 -7.31 -14.43
C ILE A 44 -2.23 -6.11 -14.77
N ASP A 45 -2.82 -5.07 -15.34
CA ASP A 45 -2.14 -3.83 -15.74
C ASP A 45 -2.62 -2.59 -14.97
N PHE A 46 -3.57 -2.76 -14.06
CA PHE A 46 -4.02 -1.73 -13.13
C PHE A 46 -4.12 -2.29 -11.73
N VAL A 47 -3.56 -1.59 -10.74
CA VAL A 47 -3.67 -1.95 -9.32
C VAL A 47 -4.07 -0.74 -8.49
N ARG A 48 -5.12 -0.90 -7.69
CA ARG A 48 -5.49 0.05 -6.64
C ARG A 48 -5.17 -0.56 -5.29
N ASP A 49 -4.03 -0.17 -4.74
CA ASP A 49 -3.55 -0.64 -3.44
C ASP A 49 -4.28 0.04 -2.28
N GLY A 50 -4.44 -0.68 -1.19
CA GLY A 50 -5.06 -0.18 0.03
C GLY A 50 -4.11 0.55 0.97
N GLY A 51 -2.83 0.60 0.63
CA GLY A 51 -1.78 1.22 1.44
C GLY A 51 -1.22 0.32 2.53
N ASP A 52 -0.14 0.77 3.11
CA ASP A 52 0.53 0.19 4.28
C ASP A 52 1.32 1.27 5.02
N LYS A 53 1.72 0.99 6.25
CA LYS A 53 2.51 1.96 7.03
C LYS A 53 4.03 1.79 6.92
N TYR A 54 4.49 0.85 6.11
CA TYR A 54 5.92 0.51 5.97
C TYR A 54 6.57 1.09 4.71
N GLY A 55 5.78 1.74 3.83
CA GLY A 55 6.27 2.33 2.57
C GLY A 55 6.33 1.36 1.41
N VAL A 56 5.77 0.16 1.54
CA VAL A 56 5.77 -0.87 0.49
C VAL A 56 4.96 -0.43 -0.72
N SER A 57 3.75 0.07 -0.51
CA SER A 57 2.86 0.50 -1.62
C SER A 57 3.43 1.68 -2.39
N GLU A 58 4.11 2.60 -1.73
CA GLU A 58 4.82 3.70 -2.41
C GLU A 58 5.97 3.18 -3.26
N ARG A 59 6.77 2.27 -2.71
CA ARG A 59 7.88 1.67 -3.44
C ARG A 59 7.38 0.82 -4.61
N ALA A 60 6.29 0.09 -4.43
CA ALA A 60 5.64 -0.66 -5.49
C ALA A 60 5.17 0.26 -6.62
N ARG A 61 4.56 1.41 -6.32
CA ARG A 61 4.17 2.40 -7.32
C ARG A 61 5.37 2.86 -8.15
N ASP A 62 6.51 3.15 -7.51
CA ASP A 62 7.71 3.61 -8.20
C ASP A 62 8.25 2.55 -9.18
N LEU A 63 8.15 1.27 -8.83
CA LEU A 63 8.65 0.14 -9.62
C LEU A 63 7.63 -0.37 -10.65
N ALA A 64 6.34 -0.11 -10.46
CA ALA A 64 5.25 -0.72 -11.24
C ALA A 64 5.32 -0.41 -12.74
N GLN A 65 5.86 0.75 -13.10
CA GLN A 65 6.01 1.13 -14.52
C GLN A 65 6.92 0.16 -15.28
N GLU A 66 7.94 -0.41 -14.62
CA GLU A 66 8.82 -1.42 -15.24
C GLU A 66 8.06 -2.69 -15.64
N TYR A 67 6.89 -2.91 -15.04
CA TYR A 67 6.00 -4.07 -15.28
C TYR A 67 4.76 -3.72 -16.13
N GLY A 68 4.68 -2.48 -16.62
CA GLY A 68 3.51 -2.01 -17.38
C GLY A 68 2.24 -1.88 -16.56
N ILE A 69 2.36 -1.62 -15.26
CA ILE A 69 1.23 -1.52 -14.33
C ILE A 69 0.98 -0.07 -13.93
N ASP A 70 -0.25 0.42 -14.13
CA ASP A 70 -0.74 1.66 -13.52
C ASP A 70 -1.10 1.38 -12.07
N TYR A 71 -0.24 1.79 -11.15
CA TYR A 71 -0.35 1.49 -9.72
C TYR A 71 -0.76 2.72 -8.92
N ARG A 72 -1.88 2.61 -8.20
CA ARG A 72 -2.44 3.69 -7.38
C ARG A 72 -2.40 3.31 -5.90
N THR A 73 -1.95 4.23 -5.05
CA THR A 73 -1.84 4.01 -3.62
C THR A 73 -2.30 5.22 -2.80
N PRO A 74 -2.99 4.99 -1.67
CA PRO A 74 -3.27 6.05 -0.69
C PRO A 74 -2.08 6.28 0.26
N VAL A 75 -0.94 5.65 0.02
CA VAL A 75 0.22 5.58 0.91
C VAL A 75 -0.07 4.68 2.12
N PHE A 76 -1.01 5.08 2.96
CA PHE A 76 -1.57 4.30 4.08
C PHE A 76 -3.07 4.58 4.21
N ALA A 77 -3.79 3.66 4.84
CA ALA A 77 -5.18 3.88 5.22
C ALA A 77 -5.25 4.71 6.52
N ILE A 78 -6.31 5.48 6.69
CA ILE A 78 -6.58 6.21 7.92
C ILE A 78 -7.76 5.55 8.63
N HIS A 79 -7.61 5.19 9.89
CA HIS A 79 -8.67 4.58 10.67
C HIS A 79 -8.84 5.28 12.02
N ARG A 80 -10.00 5.11 12.63
CA ARG A 80 -10.23 5.62 13.98
C ARG A 80 -9.41 4.80 14.98
N LYS A 81 -8.79 5.48 15.95
CA LYS A 81 -8.04 4.82 17.02
C LYS A 81 -8.90 3.76 17.73
N GLY A 82 -8.31 2.60 17.99
CA GLY A 82 -9.00 1.45 18.59
C GLY A 82 -9.83 0.60 17.62
N HIS A 83 -9.93 0.99 16.35
CA HIS A 83 -10.55 0.18 15.30
C HIS A 83 -9.53 -0.61 14.48
N TYR A 84 -10.03 -1.52 13.65
CA TYR A 84 -9.22 -2.35 12.77
C TYR A 84 -8.41 -1.51 11.76
N GLY A 85 -7.20 -1.93 11.44
CA GLY A 85 -6.40 -1.28 10.38
C GLY A 85 -4.95 -1.00 10.73
N GLY A 86 -4.49 -1.38 11.93
CA GLY A 86 -3.16 -0.99 12.44
C GLY A 86 -1.95 -1.48 11.63
N ILE A 87 -2.11 -2.50 10.79
CA ILE A 87 -1.04 -3.02 9.91
C ILE A 87 -0.95 -2.19 8.63
N VAL A 88 -2.09 -1.80 8.07
CA VAL A 88 -2.18 -1.13 6.77
C VAL A 88 -2.32 0.37 6.88
N GLY A 89 -2.51 0.92 8.08
CA GLY A 89 -2.80 2.33 8.23
C GLY A 89 -2.33 2.97 9.52
N LYS A 90 -2.66 4.25 9.61
CA LYS A 90 -2.42 5.10 10.78
C LYS A 90 -3.74 5.50 11.41
N SER A 91 -3.76 5.61 12.73
CA SER A 91 -4.97 5.98 13.46
C SER A 91 -5.07 7.47 13.72
N ALA A 92 -6.29 7.98 13.71
CA ALA A 92 -6.64 9.32 14.18
C ALA A 92 -7.75 9.22 15.23
N GLU A 93 -7.69 10.06 16.24
CA GLU A 93 -8.69 10.16 17.31
C GLU A 93 -9.51 11.45 17.18
N THR A 94 -8.91 12.50 16.65
CA THR A 94 -9.51 13.82 16.46
C THR A 94 -9.53 14.24 14.98
N LEU A 95 -10.37 15.22 14.66
CA LEU A 95 -10.40 15.81 13.31
C LEU A 95 -9.06 16.47 12.95
N THR A 96 -8.38 17.05 13.93
CA THR A 96 -7.05 17.66 13.71
C THR A 96 -6.03 16.62 13.32
N GLU A 97 -5.97 15.49 14.04
CA GLU A 97 -5.09 14.38 13.69
C GLU A 97 -5.42 13.78 12.32
N PHE A 98 -6.71 13.63 12.02
CA PHE A 98 -7.17 13.17 10.70
C PHE A 98 -6.67 14.10 9.60
N ALA A 99 -6.86 15.41 9.76
CA ALA A 99 -6.40 16.41 8.79
C ALA A 99 -4.89 16.37 8.58
N GLN A 100 -4.10 16.14 9.66
CA GLN A 100 -2.65 15.97 9.57
C GLN A 100 -2.26 14.74 8.76
N LEU A 101 -2.95 13.61 8.95
CA LEU A 101 -2.70 12.39 8.17
C LEU A 101 -3.10 12.56 6.69
N VAL A 102 -4.19 13.24 6.41
CA VAL A 102 -4.57 13.60 5.03
C VAL A 102 -3.49 14.46 4.37
N SER A 103 -2.96 15.44 5.10
CA SER A 103 -1.85 16.27 4.63
C SER A 103 -0.59 15.45 4.36
N GLU A 104 -0.27 14.49 5.22
CA GLU A 104 0.87 13.58 5.01
C GLU A 104 0.69 12.76 3.73
N VAL A 105 -0.48 12.16 3.50
CA VAL A 105 -0.78 11.42 2.26
C VAL A 105 -0.55 12.30 1.05
N ARG A 106 -1.04 13.54 1.09
CA ARG A 106 -0.88 14.52 0.00
C ARG A 106 0.58 14.84 -0.26
N HIS A 107 1.38 15.09 0.78
CA HIS A 107 2.82 15.38 0.66
C HIS A 107 3.62 14.20 0.09
N ARG A 108 3.17 12.97 0.35
CA ARG A 108 3.77 11.75 -0.17
C ARG A 108 3.19 11.32 -1.52
N ASN A 109 2.46 12.22 -2.19
CA ASN A 109 1.84 11.99 -3.50
C ASN A 109 0.89 10.79 -3.53
N GLY A 110 0.10 10.59 -2.48
CA GLY A 110 -0.95 9.60 -2.48
C GLY A 110 -2.02 9.92 -3.54
N ASP A 111 -2.51 8.89 -4.21
CA ASP A 111 -3.46 9.04 -5.32
C ASP A 111 -4.90 9.27 -4.84
N PHE A 112 -5.19 8.85 -3.62
CA PHE A 112 -6.53 8.99 -2.99
C PHE A 112 -6.42 8.83 -1.47
N ILE A 113 -7.50 9.14 -0.77
CA ILE A 113 -7.62 8.90 0.68
C ILE A 113 -8.40 7.62 0.88
N LYS A 114 -7.88 6.72 1.71
CA LYS A 114 -8.57 5.51 2.16
C LYS A 114 -8.91 5.61 3.64
N ILE A 115 -10.17 5.38 3.95
CA ILE A 115 -10.70 5.36 5.32
C ILE A 115 -11.18 3.95 5.66
#